data_482aade476cd0c728bffd16c76ddcb61
#
_entry.id   482aade476cd0c728bffd16c76ddcb61
#
_cell.length_a   1.000
_cell.length_b   1.000
_cell.length_c   1.000
_cell.angle_alpha   90.00
_cell.angle_beta   90.00
_cell.angle_gamma   90.00
#
_symmetry.space_group_name_H-M   'P 1'
#
loop_
_entity.id
_entity.type
_entity.pdbx_description
1 polymer ?
#
loop_
_entity_poly.entity_id
_entity_poly.type
_entity_poly.pdbx_seq_one_letter_code
_entity_poly.pdbx_strand_id
1 'polypeptide(L)'
;MVKISDLSKKFKQNVVFAHLNLEIEDGELIHLAGINGSGKSTLFKMICGIEEPDSGKIMLKSGAQIGALIENPSYIENENILYNLKFLANLNGNYHEEYVQELCKMFELDLYSKTHLKNYSLGMRQKVGIIQSVMEDQDLILLD
;
A
#
# COMPACT_ATOMS: atom_id res chain seq x y z
N MET A 1 -0.32 1.11 -15.55
CA MET A 1 -1.15 -0.01 -16.07
C MET A 1 -0.86 -1.30 -15.32
N VAL A 2 -1.91 -2.00 -14.86
CA VAL A 2 -1.86 -3.34 -14.25
C VAL A 2 -2.69 -4.27 -15.11
N LYS A 3 -2.15 -5.43 -15.47
CA LYS A 3 -2.89 -6.45 -16.22
C LYS A 3 -2.83 -7.79 -15.50
N ILE A 4 -4.00 -8.30 -15.14
CA ILE A 4 -4.22 -9.59 -14.50
C ILE A 4 -4.89 -10.50 -15.51
N SER A 5 -4.33 -11.68 -15.75
CA SER A 5 -4.83 -12.64 -16.73
C SER A 5 -4.97 -14.02 -16.12
N ASP A 6 -6.18 -14.54 -16.16
CA ASP A 6 -6.55 -15.91 -15.75
C ASP A 6 -6.09 -16.27 -14.32
N LEU A 7 -6.11 -15.28 -13.41
CA LEU A 7 -5.57 -15.40 -12.07
C LEU A 7 -6.47 -16.30 -11.21
N SER A 8 -5.88 -17.30 -10.60
CA SER A 8 -6.56 -18.16 -9.63
C SER A 8 -5.76 -18.29 -8.35
N LYS A 9 -6.44 -18.29 -7.22
CA LYS A 9 -5.87 -18.45 -5.89
C LYS A 9 -6.81 -19.18 -4.97
N LYS A 10 -6.27 -20.16 -4.24
CA LYS A 10 -6.98 -20.88 -3.18
C LYS A 10 -6.11 -21.00 -1.94
N PHE A 11 -6.75 -21.02 -0.78
CA PHE A 11 -6.12 -21.39 0.47
C PHE A 11 -6.77 -22.67 0.99
N LYS A 12 -6.01 -23.77 0.98
CA LYS A 12 -6.51 -25.11 1.28
C LYS A 12 -7.68 -25.48 0.34
N GLN A 13 -8.90 -25.54 0.85
CA GLN A 13 -10.11 -25.83 0.05
C GLN A 13 -10.94 -24.60 -0.32
N ASN A 14 -10.55 -23.42 0.19
CA ASN A 14 -11.27 -22.17 -0.08
C ASN A 14 -10.71 -21.49 -1.33
N VAL A 15 -11.53 -21.42 -2.39
CA VAL A 15 -11.20 -20.68 -3.62
C VAL A 15 -11.47 -19.20 -3.38
N VAL A 16 -10.43 -18.38 -3.49
CA VAL A 16 -10.51 -16.91 -3.35
C VAL A 16 -10.75 -16.27 -4.70
N PHE A 17 -10.00 -16.68 -5.71
CA PHE A 17 -10.16 -16.25 -7.09
C PHE A 17 -10.15 -17.44 -8.03
N ALA A 18 -11.02 -17.39 -9.03
CA ALA A 18 -11.08 -18.36 -10.12
C ALA A 18 -11.14 -17.58 -11.45
N HIS A 19 -10.07 -17.71 -12.25
CA HIS A 19 -9.97 -17.12 -13.59
C HIS A 19 -10.21 -15.60 -13.63
N LEU A 20 -9.72 -14.86 -12.62
CA LEU A 20 -9.85 -13.39 -12.55
C LEU A 20 -9.07 -12.74 -13.69
N ASN A 21 -9.77 -11.88 -14.42
CA ASN A 21 -9.15 -11.00 -15.41
C ASN A 21 -9.49 -9.57 -15.04
N LEU A 22 -8.48 -8.70 -15.02
CA LEU A 22 -8.62 -7.28 -14.70
C LEU A 22 -7.53 -6.49 -15.43
N GLU A 23 -7.90 -5.36 -15.98
CA GLU A 23 -6.98 -4.44 -16.58
C GLU A 23 -7.25 -3.04 -16.00
N ILE A 24 -6.20 -2.35 -15.56
CA ILE A 24 -6.26 -1.02 -14.98
C ILE A 24 -5.30 -0.14 -15.76
N GLU A 25 -5.82 0.92 -16.37
CA GLU A 25 -5.04 1.87 -17.12
C GLU A 25 -4.40 2.94 -16.23
N ASP A 26 -3.43 3.66 -16.78
CA ASP A 26 -2.80 4.76 -16.06
C ASP A 26 -3.83 5.88 -15.79
N GLY A 27 -3.84 6.40 -14.55
CA GLY A 27 -4.76 7.45 -14.11
C GLY A 27 -6.16 6.99 -13.71
N GLU A 28 -6.44 5.69 -13.74
CA GLU A 28 -7.72 5.17 -13.26
C GLU A 28 -7.78 5.07 -11.74
N LEU A 29 -8.95 5.36 -11.17
CA LEU A 29 -9.30 5.09 -9.79
C LEU A 29 -10.28 3.93 -9.73
N ILE A 30 -9.85 2.81 -9.15
CA ILE A 30 -10.66 1.60 -9.04
C ILE A 30 -11.10 1.38 -7.58
N HIS A 31 -12.41 1.25 -7.37
CA HIS A 31 -12.96 0.83 -6.09
C HIS A 31 -13.22 -0.68 -6.08
N LEU A 32 -12.46 -1.41 -5.27
CA LEU A 32 -12.62 -2.85 -5.10
C LEU A 32 -13.65 -3.13 -3.99
N ALA A 33 -14.89 -3.42 -4.37
CA ALA A 33 -15.98 -3.73 -3.44
C ALA A 33 -16.09 -5.24 -3.15
N GLY A 34 -16.39 -5.58 -1.90
CA GLY A 34 -16.62 -6.97 -1.49
C GLY A 34 -16.72 -7.09 0.03
N ILE A 35 -17.37 -8.15 0.50
CA ILE A 35 -17.48 -8.47 1.93
C ILE A 35 -16.11 -8.79 2.53
N ASN A 36 -16.01 -8.78 3.86
CA ASN A 36 -14.78 -9.20 4.53
C ASN A 36 -14.47 -10.66 4.20
N GLY A 37 -13.20 -10.94 3.91
CA GLY A 37 -12.76 -12.27 3.49
C GLY A 37 -12.99 -12.60 2.00
N SER A 38 -13.48 -11.65 1.19
CA SER A 38 -13.64 -11.87 -0.27
C SER A 38 -12.34 -11.89 -1.06
N GLY A 39 -11.19 -11.64 -0.42
CA GLY A 39 -9.87 -11.71 -1.06
C GLY A 39 -9.27 -10.38 -1.47
N LYS A 40 -9.85 -9.22 -1.11
CA LYS A 40 -9.31 -7.89 -1.49
C LYS A 40 -7.85 -7.73 -1.09
N SER A 41 -7.53 -7.92 0.18
CA SER A 41 -6.14 -7.86 0.69
C SER A 41 -5.24 -8.91 0.04
N THR A 42 -5.78 -10.09 -0.29
CA THR A 42 -5.04 -11.13 -1.02
C THR A 42 -4.68 -10.67 -2.43
N LEU A 43 -5.60 -10.02 -3.14
CA LEU A 43 -5.31 -9.45 -4.46
C LEU A 43 -4.22 -8.40 -4.38
N PHE A 44 -4.30 -7.48 -3.42
CA PHE A 44 -3.26 -6.46 -3.21
C PHE A 44 -1.90 -7.08 -2.88
N LYS A 45 -1.87 -8.10 -2.01
CA LYS A 45 -0.64 -8.84 -1.71
C LYS A 45 -0.05 -9.52 -2.96
N MET A 46 -0.89 -10.06 -3.84
CA MET A 46 -0.42 -10.66 -5.11
C MET A 46 0.10 -9.58 -6.07
N ILE A 47 -0.55 -8.42 -6.18
CA ILE A 47 -0.07 -7.31 -7.01
C ILE A 47 1.30 -6.81 -6.50
N CYS A 48 1.49 -6.75 -5.17
CA CYS A 48 2.77 -6.38 -4.55
C CYS A 48 3.84 -7.49 -4.61
N GLY A 49 3.53 -8.69 -5.11
CA GLY A 49 4.47 -9.82 -5.11
C GLY A 49 4.74 -10.43 -3.74
N ILE A 50 3.92 -10.10 -2.72
CA ILE A 50 4.02 -10.66 -1.36
C ILE A 50 3.42 -12.08 -1.31
N GLU A 51 2.40 -12.31 -2.13
CA GLU A 51 1.71 -13.60 -2.27
C GLU A 51 1.75 -14.02 -3.73
N GLU A 52 1.96 -15.31 -4.01
CA GLU A 52 1.96 -15.84 -5.37
C GLU A 52 0.59 -16.40 -5.75
N PRO A 53 0.10 -16.19 -6.98
CA PRO A 53 -1.09 -16.87 -7.48
C PRO A 53 -0.80 -18.37 -7.72
N ASP A 54 -1.84 -19.19 -7.64
CA ASP A 54 -1.71 -20.63 -7.99
C ASP A 54 -1.64 -20.84 -9.50
N SER A 55 -2.29 -19.98 -10.27
CA SER A 55 -2.19 -19.91 -11.73
C SER A 55 -2.52 -18.51 -12.26
N GLY A 56 -2.24 -18.29 -13.55
CA GLY A 56 -2.39 -16.99 -14.18
C GLY A 56 -1.17 -16.10 -13.96
N LYS A 57 -1.31 -14.82 -14.25
CA LYS A 57 -0.20 -13.86 -14.11
C LYS A 57 -0.70 -12.45 -13.85
N ILE A 58 0.16 -11.69 -13.14
CA ILE A 58 0.03 -10.24 -12.95
C ILE A 58 1.19 -9.59 -13.67
N MET A 59 0.90 -8.63 -14.51
CA MET A 59 1.88 -7.82 -15.20
C MET A 59 1.70 -6.35 -14.79
N LEU A 60 2.78 -5.74 -14.38
CA LEU A 60 2.88 -4.31 -14.08
C LEU A 60 3.73 -3.63 -15.17
N LYS A 61 3.55 -2.33 -15.34
CA LYS A 61 4.46 -1.51 -16.14
C LYS A 61 5.90 -1.71 -15.63
N SER A 62 6.84 -1.87 -16.54
CA SER A 62 8.26 -2.07 -16.18
C SER A 62 8.77 -0.91 -15.34
N GLY A 63 9.36 -1.22 -14.19
CA GLY A 63 9.89 -0.24 -13.25
C GLY A 63 8.84 0.50 -12.41
N ALA A 64 7.57 0.11 -12.48
CA ALA A 64 6.51 0.75 -11.69
C ALA A 64 6.78 0.63 -10.20
N GLN A 65 6.69 1.76 -9.50
CA GLN A 65 6.79 1.84 -8.05
C GLN A 65 5.39 1.69 -7.42
N ILE A 66 5.29 0.79 -6.45
CA ILE A 66 4.02 0.50 -5.77
C ILE A 66 4.06 1.09 -4.37
N GLY A 67 3.08 1.94 -4.05
CA GLY A 67 2.76 2.33 -2.69
C GLY A 67 1.57 1.51 -2.18
N ALA A 68 1.73 0.86 -1.04
CA ALA A 68 0.67 0.00 -0.54
C ALA A 68 0.45 0.19 0.96
N LEU A 69 -0.82 0.32 1.33
CA LEU A 69 -1.29 0.18 2.71
C LEU A 69 -2.22 -1.01 2.75
N ILE A 70 -1.68 -2.16 3.16
CA ILE A 70 -2.41 -3.42 3.29
C ILE A 70 -2.45 -3.81 4.75
N GLU A 71 -3.65 -3.93 5.32
CA GLU A 71 -3.86 -4.20 6.75
C GLU A 71 -3.30 -3.08 7.64
N ASN A 72 -2.84 -3.41 8.85
CA ASN A 72 -2.27 -2.44 9.78
C ASN A 72 -0.78 -2.24 9.49
N PRO A 73 -0.34 -1.01 9.22
CA PRO A 73 1.06 -0.74 8.97
C PRO A 73 1.91 -1.00 10.22
N SER A 74 3.10 -1.57 10.01
CA SER A 74 4.10 -1.76 11.05
C SER A 74 5.05 -0.57 11.08
N TYR A 75 5.37 -0.11 12.28
CA TYR A 75 6.26 1.04 12.51
C TYR A 75 7.35 0.71 13.51
N ILE A 76 8.41 1.51 13.50
CA ILE A 76 9.39 1.55 14.59
C ILE A 76 8.75 2.33 15.73
N GLU A 77 8.12 1.61 16.64
CA GLU A 77 7.17 2.09 17.65
C GLU A 77 7.74 3.16 18.60
N ASN A 78 9.03 3.09 18.92
CA ASN A 78 9.72 4.01 19.82
C ASN A 78 10.33 5.21 19.08
N GLU A 79 10.01 5.37 17.80
CA GLU A 79 10.45 6.50 16.98
C GLU A 79 9.26 7.37 16.58
N ASN A 80 9.54 8.62 16.21
CA ASN A 80 8.54 9.58 15.77
C ASN A 80 8.18 9.40 14.28
N ILE A 81 7.20 10.18 13.81
CA ILE A 81 6.73 10.11 12.43
C ILE A 81 7.83 10.44 11.42
N LEU A 82 8.63 11.49 11.66
CA LEU A 82 9.72 11.89 10.77
C LEU A 82 10.75 10.78 10.59
N TYR A 83 11.15 10.13 11.69
CA TYR A 83 12.09 9.02 11.62
C TYR A 83 11.53 7.86 10.79
N ASN A 84 10.29 7.46 11.06
CA ASN A 84 9.66 6.34 10.35
C ASN A 84 9.55 6.60 8.84
N LEU A 85 9.07 7.78 8.43
CA LEU A 85 8.91 8.11 7.02
C LEU A 85 10.28 8.24 6.32
N LYS A 86 11.27 8.88 6.95
CA LYS A 86 12.65 8.95 6.42
C LYS A 86 13.30 7.57 6.30
N PHE A 87 13.13 6.70 7.28
CA PHE A 87 13.70 5.36 7.26
C PHE A 87 13.21 4.58 6.04
N LEU A 88 11.91 4.61 5.77
CA LEU A 88 11.31 3.87 4.65
C LEU A 88 11.71 4.46 3.29
N ALA A 89 11.60 5.76 3.12
CA ALA A 89 11.98 6.42 1.87
C ALA A 89 13.47 6.28 1.54
N ASN A 90 14.33 6.21 2.55
CA ASN A 90 15.77 6.00 2.34
C ASN A 90 16.10 4.60 1.78
N LEU A 91 15.19 3.63 1.89
CA LEU A 91 15.39 2.31 1.25
C LEU A 91 15.38 2.42 -0.28
N ASN A 92 14.61 3.37 -0.82
CA ASN A 92 14.49 3.64 -2.26
C ASN A 92 15.27 4.89 -2.70
N GLY A 93 15.71 5.73 -1.76
CA GLY A 93 16.46 6.95 -2.04
C GLY A 93 15.61 8.16 -2.48
N ASN A 94 14.29 8.12 -2.29
CA ASN A 94 13.32 9.11 -2.80
C ASN A 94 12.62 9.92 -1.69
N TYR A 95 13.35 10.43 -0.71
CA TYR A 95 12.74 11.26 0.34
C TYR A 95 12.70 12.74 -0.03
N HIS A 96 11.50 13.29 -0.20
CA HIS A 96 11.25 14.72 -0.44
C HIS A 96 10.55 15.34 0.77
N GLU A 97 11.34 15.98 1.66
CA GLU A 97 10.84 16.48 2.96
C GLU A 97 9.69 17.48 2.82
N GLU A 98 9.78 18.42 1.87
CA GLU A 98 8.73 19.42 1.65
C GLU A 98 7.40 18.77 1.27
N TYR A 99 7.43 17.80 0.36
CA TYR A 99 6.23 17.06 -0.06
C TYR A 99 5.64 16.24 1.09
N VAL A 100 6.48 15.54 1.85
CA VAL A 100 6.05 14.78 3.03
C VAL A 100 5.43 15.70 4.08
N GLN A 101 6.00 16.92 4.26
CA GLN A 101 5.42 17.91 5.19
C GLN A 101 4.03 18.40 4.72
N GLU A 102 3.83 18.60 3.42
CA GLU A 102 2.53 18.97 2.86
C GLU A 102 1.51 17.84 3.08
N LEU A 103 1.88 16.59 2.81
CA LEU A 103 1.03 15.44 3.08
C LEU A 103 0.65 15.37 4.57
N CYS A 104 1.62 15.54 5.48
CA CYS A 104 1.33 15.56 6.91
C CYS A 104 0.33 16.66 7.27
N LYS A 105 0.46 17.86 6.72
CA LYS A 105 -0.50 18.96 6.94
C LYS A 105 -1.88 18.61 6.42
N MET A 106 -2.01 18.00 5.25
CA MET A 106 -3.30 17.56 4.68
C MET A 106 -4.01 16.55 5.61
N PHE A 107 -3.27 15.69 6.27
CA PHE A 107 -3.79 14.71 7.21
C PHE A 107 -3.86 15.20 8.66
N GLU A 108 -3.60 16.49 8.91
CA GLU A 108 -3.59 17.09 10.27
C GLU A 108 -2.60 16.41 11.21
N LEU A 109 -1.43 16.06 10.69
CA LEU A 109 -0.30 15.52 11.45
C LEU A 109 0.85 16.51 11.44
N ASP A 110 1.58 16.57 12.56
CA ASP A 110 2.82 17.34 12.66
C ASP A 110 4.02 16.43 12.39
N LEU A 111 4.69 16.63 11.23
CA LEU A 111 5.88 15.86 10.83
C LEU A 111 7.01 15.96 11.86
N TYR A 112 7.11 17.08 12.55
CA TYR A 112 8.20 17.35 13.52
C TYR A 112 7.79 17.02 14.97
N SER A 113 6.62 16.43 15.16
CA SER A 113 6.20 15.95 16.48
C SER A 113 7.22 14.98 17.06
N LYS A 114 7.56 15.18 18.33
CA LYS A 114 8.43 14.26 19.08
C LYS A 114 7.70 13.05 19.66
N THR A 115 6.39 12.98 19.44
CA THR A 115 5.55 11.87 19.92
C THR A 115 5.92 10.59 19.18
N HIS A 116 6.20 9.53 19.91
CA HIS A 116 6.48 8.21 19.34
C HIS A 116 5.22 7.58 18.77
N LEU A 117 5.35 6.80 17.67
CA LEU A 117 4.21 6.20 16.97
C LEU A 117 3.41 5.22 17.83
N LYS A 118 4.01 4.61 18.86
CA LYS A 118 3.27 3.78 19.84
C LYS A 118 2.16 4.54 20.58
N ASN A 119 2.28 5.87 20.68
CA ASN A 119 1.31 6.75 21.34
C ASN A 119 0.27 7.34 20.37
N TYR A 120 0.35 7.01 19.08
CA TYR A 120 -0.62 7.44 18.08
C TYR A 120 -1.89 6.61 18.18
N SER A 121 -3.04 7.25 18.00
CA SER A 121 -4.31 6.53 17.83
C SER A 121 -4.29 5.68 16.56
N LEU A 122 -5.19 4.70 16.48
CA LEU A 122 -5.32 3.86 15.28
C LEU A 122 -5.52 4.73 14.02
N GLY A 123 -6.41 5.74 14.11
CA GLY A 123 -6.64 6.67 12.99
C GLY A 123 -5.41 7.48 12.60
N MET A 124 -4.61 7.95 13.56
CA MET A 124 -3.34 8.63 13.26
C MET A 124 -2.34 7.67 12.58
N ARG A 125 -2.26 6.43 13.04
CA ARG A 125 -1.40 5.41 12.43
C ARG A 125 -1.82 5.09 10.99
N GLN A 126 -3.13 5.00 10.72
CA GLN A 126 -3.66 4.85 9.36
C GLN A 126 -3.29 6.04 8.46
N LYS A 127 -3.43 7.26 8.95
CA LYS A 127 -3.00 8.47 8.24
C LYS A 127 -1.51 8.41 7.86
N VAL A 128 -0.64 8.00 8.79
CA VAL A 128 0.80 7.79 8.50
C VAL A 128 1.02 6.73 7.42
N GLY A 129 0.25 5.63 7.45
CA GLY A 129 0.32 4.58 6.42
C GLY A 129 -0.10 5.06 5.03
N ILE A 130 -1.14 5.91 4.95
CA ILE A 130 -1.54 6.53 3.69
C ILE A 130 -0.43 7.46 3.18
N ILE A 131 0.13 8.32 4.04
CA ILE A 131 1.25 9.19 3.66
C ILE A 131 2.42 8.36 3.11
N GLN A 132 2.78 7.29 3.80
CA GLN A 132 3.84 6.38 3.37
C GLN A 132 3.58 5.77 1.98
N SER A 133 2.32 5.44 1.66
CA SER A 133 1.97 4.82 0.39
C SER A 133 2.01 5.78 -0.81
N VAL A 134 2.10 7.11 -0.57
CA VAL A 134 2.08 8.13 -1.64
C VAL A 134 3.28 9.07 -1.63
N MET A 135 4.18 8.97 -0.64
CA MET A 135 5.23 9.98 -0.39
C MET A 135 6.42 9.93 -1.35
N GLU A 136 6.55 8.89 -2.17
CA GLU A 136 7.68 8.66 -3.06
C GLU A 136 7.28 8.73 -4.55
N ASP A 137 6.13 9.37 -4.86
CA ASP A 137 5.60 9.52 -6.23
C ASP A 137 5.35 8.17 -6.93
N GLN A 138 4.69 7.27 -6.22
CA GLN A 138 4.39 5.91 -6.69
C GLN A 138 3.46 5.90 -7.91
N ASP A 139 3.75 5.01 -8.88
CA ASP A 139 2.93 4.82 -10.10
C ASP A 139 1.59 4.10 -9.80
N LEU A 140 1.57 3.23 -8.80
CA LEU A 140 0.39 2.47 -8.37
C LEU A 140 0.22 2.58 -6.86
N ILE A 141 -0.98 2.96 -6.42
CA ILE A 141 -1.33 3.09 -5.01
C ILE A 141 -2.42 2.09 -4.66
N LEU A 142 -2.19 1.28 -3.64
CA LEU A 142 -3.12 0.27 -3.14
C LEU A 142 -3.48 0.57 -1.68
N LEU A 143 -4.74 0.87 -1.42
CA LEU A 143 -5.27 1.18 -0.08
C LEU A 143 -6.35 0.17 0.29
N ASP A 144 -6.13 -0.64 1.37
CA ASP A 144 -7.05 -1.65 1.89
C ASP A 144 -7.79 -1.17 3.14
#